data_81693984a3498a675d55a8d2d3941b28
#
_entry.id   81693984a3498a675d55a8d2d3941b28
#
_cell.length_a   1.000
_cell.length_b   1.000
_cell.length_c   1.000
_cell.angle_alpha   90.00
_cell.angle_beta   90.00
_cell.angle_gamma   90.00
#
_symmetry.space_group_name_H-M   'P 1'
#
loop_
_entity.id
_entity.type
_entity.pdbx_description
1 polymer ?
#
loop_
_entity_poly.entity_id
_entity_poly.type
_entity_poly.pdbx_seq_one_letter_code
_entity_poly.pdbx_strand_id
1 'polypeptide(L)'
;MRRRPSRLTVALLLASCALAGVIPGAPASATGRAQPASRAAALLAGVNTAGLGPGSTPVQADHTIALAHELNSKIIRIELPWSLLEPRARGQLDPQALEYTDRLMNDAATQGIAVIAMIDATPCWATSAPARLKRACVPEGRGAANSYPPAQPADFAALVKTLAERYGTKMTALEVWNEPDQANEKYFAGPHKPQRYAAILKAAYTAIKQVNPQVKVLGGSLVGTNGVFLRLLYKAGIKGYYDGLGIHFYTLSLASIRAFRAVQVANGDTTPLWFDEFGWTDCYPHKIQEEQGCVTPAVQAQNITNIFRALGSSSYIAAATLYELQDEGRESFGVLTAKGAHKPAFAALSDVLASPIGPLSPVTLGLRKAGSKVIASGSGPVGDFMHLEVFQGSVLRFRALFTLNRFNRYSLRLPGALGTHNLRVRVYLQWTGASGAAQRSI
;
A
#
# COMPACT_ATOMS: atom_id res chain seq x y z
N MET A 1 35.26 -50.56 -30.02
CA MET A 1 34.42 -51.21 -31.07
C MET A 1 33.30 -50.25 -31.47
N ARG A 2 33.35 -49.87 -32.74
CA ARG A 2 32.37 -49.00 -33.40
C ARG A 2 31.05 -49.74 -33.65
N ARG A 3 29.91 -49.06 -33.56
CA ARG A 3 28.81 -49.16 -34.55
C ARG A 3 27.86 -47.98 -34.42
N ARG A 4 27.71 -47.23 -35.49
CA ARG A 4 26.66 -46.30 -35.91
C ARG A 4 25.69 -47.04 -36.84
N PRO A 5 24.66 -46.39 -37.45
CA PRO A 5 23.34 -46.00 -37.00
C PRO A 5 22.23 -46.61 -37.94
N SER A 6 20.96 -46.38 -37.68
CA SER A 6 19.96 -46.55 -38.73
C SER A 6 18.98 -45.34 -38.77
N ARG A 7 18.94 -44.73 -39.96
CA ARG A 7 17.96 -43.71 -40.36
C ARG A 7 16.66 -44.41 -40.80
N LEU A 8 15.54 -43.89 -40.41
CA LEU A 8 14.26 -44.19 -41.07
C LEU A 8 13.70 -42.89 -41.64
N THR A 9 13.57 -42.92 -42.96
CA THR A 9 12.92 -41.95 -43.84
C THR A 9 11.44 -42.30 -43.92
N VAL A 10 10.54 -41.33 -43.75
CA VAL A 10 9.13 -41.50 -44.13
C VAL A 10 8.70 -40.34 -45.05
N ALA A 11 8.06 -40.75 -46.13
CA ALA A 11 7.79 -40.01 -47.31
C ALA A 11 6.63 -39.02 -47.22
N LEU A 12 6.77 -37.92 -47.98
CA LEU A 12 5.72 -36.97 -48.34
C LEU A 12 4.64 -37.65 -49.22
N LEU A 13 3.40 -37.38 -48.94
CA LEU A 13 2.29 -37.52 -49.88
C LEU A 13 1.66 -36.16 -50.12
N LEU A 14 1.88 -35.65 -51.33
CA LEU A 14 1.23 -34.47 -51.92
C LEU A 14 -0.13 -34.90 -52.50
N ALA A 15 -1.20 -34.26 -52.09
CA ALA A 15 -2.48 -34.29 -52.79
C ALA A 15 -2.83 -32.86 -53.21
N SER A 16 -2.74 -32.62 -54.52
CA SER A 16 -3.18 -31.39 -55.19
C SER A 16 -4.69 -31.46 -55.43
N CYS A 17 -5.46 -30.48 -54.96
CA CYS A 17 -6.79 -30.17 -55.51
C CYS A 17 -6.85 -28.69 -55.83
N ALA A 18 -6.92 -28.38 -57.11
CA ALA A 18 -7.24 -27.06 -57.64
C ALA A 18 -8.76 -26.85 -57.58
N LEU A 19 -9.24 -25.73 -57.06
CA LEU A 19 -10.57 -25.22 -57.34
C LEU A 19 -10.61 -23.68 -57.28
N ALA A 20 -11.30 -23.21 -58.27
CA ALA A 20 -11.54 -21.89 -58.79
C ALA A 20 -11.72 -20.73 -57.81
N GLY A 21 -11.30 -19.54 -58.28
CA GLY A 21 -11.38 -18.28 -57.59
C GLY A 21 -12.80 -17.74 -57.41
N VAL A 22 -12.98 -17.15 -56.25
CA VAL A 22 -13.99 -16.11 -55.98
C VAL A 22 -13.24 -15.00 -55.28
N ILE A 23 -13.23 -13.80 -55.84
CA ILE A 23 -12.70 -12.59 -55.24
C ILE A 23 -13.75 -12.09 -54.23
N PRO A 24 -13.49 -12.05 -52.95
CA PRO A 24 -14.34 -11.31 -52.01
C PRO A 24 -13.81 -9.88 -51.86
N GLY A 25 -14.76 -8.95 -51.89
CA GLY A 25 -14.51 -7.53 -51.72
C GLY A 25 -13.83 -7.18 -50.39
N ALA A 26 -13.14 -6.04 -50.39
CA ALA A 26 -12.43 -5.49 -49.26
C ALA A 26 -13.32 -5.42 -48.00
N PRO A 27 -12.82 -5.86 -46.84
CA PRO A 27 -13.58 -5.66 -45.60
C PRO A 27 -13.59 -4.17 -45.25
N ALA A 28 -14.80 -3.66 -45.03
CA ALA A 28 -15.04 -2.35 -44.44
C ALA A 28 -14.24 -2.24 -43.12
N SER A 29 -13.49 -1.13 -42.99
CA SER A 29 -12.79 -0.79 -41.76
C SER A 29 -13.82 -0.74 -40.61
N ALA A 30 -13.85 -1.77 -39.78
CA ALA A 30 -14.53 -1.73 -38.52
C ALA A 30 -13.80 -0.70 -37.64
N THR A 31 -14.40 0.48 -37.52
CA THR A 31 -14.06 1.42 -36.47
C THR A 31 -14.32 0.71 -35.12
N GLY A 32 -13.27 0.10 -34.58
CA GLY A 32 -13.29 -0.48 -33.26
C GLY A 32 -13.64 0.62 -32.27
N ARG A 33 -14.90 0.62 -31.84
CA ARG A 33 -15.28 1.35 -30.63
C ARG A 33 -14.36 0.85 -29.53
N ALA A 34 -13.45 1.72 -29.07
CA ALA A 34 -12.67 1.45 -27.88
C ALA A 34 -13.66 1.04 -26.78
N GLN A 35 -13.57 -0.18 -26.30
CA GLN A 35 -14.30 -0.62 -25.11
C GLN A 35 -13.93 0.37 -24.01
N PRO A 36 -14.93 0.96 -23.29
CA PRO A 36 -14.60 1.82 -22.18
C PRO A 36 -13.75 1.00 -21.22
N ALA A 37 -12.57 1.51 -20.89
CA ALA A 37 -11.70 0.91 -19.88
C ALA A 37 -12.57 0.61 -18.65
N SER A 38 -12.52 -0.62 -18.17
CA SER A 38 -13.25 -1.02 -16.98
C SER A 38 -12.91 -0.01 -15.89
N ARG A 39 -13.93 0.65 -15.34
CA ARG A 39 -13.76 1.62 -14.26
C ARG A 39 -12.97 0.92 -13.17
N ALA A 40 -11.75 1.41 -12.88
CA ALA A 40 -10.95 0.89 -11.79
C ALA A 40 -11.85 0.85 -10.54
N ALA A 41 -11.81 -0.25 -9.81
CA ALA A 41 -12.54 -0.35 -8.55
C ALA A 41 -12.16 0.85 -7.66
N ALA A 42 -13.13 1.45 -6.99
CA ALA A 42 -12.87 2.57 -6.10
C ALA A 42 -11.88 2.13 -5.01
N LEU A 43 -10.94 3.02 -4.65
CA LEU A 43 -10.00 2.80 -3.57
C LEU A 43 -10.76 2.50 -2.27
N LEU A 44 -10.46 1.38 -1.63
CA LEU A 44 -10.99 1.06 -0.30
C LEU A 44 -10.17 1.82 0.74
N ALA A 45 -10.74 2.88 1.31
CA ALA A 45 -10.00 3.85 2.10
C ALA A 45 -10.51 3.96 3.54
N GLY A 46 -9.61 4.18 4.49
CA GLY A 46 -9.94 4.27 5.90
C GLY A 46 -8.76 4.58 6.82
N VAL A 47 -8.79 4.04 8.02
CA VAL A 47 -7.88 4.39 9.09
C VAL A 47 -7.29 3.15 9.78
N ASN A 48 -6.04 3.27 10.24
CA ASN A 48 -5.38 2.32 11.11
C ASN A 48 -5.75 2.64 12.56
N THR A 49 -6.10 1.62 13.33
CA THR A 49 -6.48 1.76 14.75
C THR A 49 -5.36 1.25 15.66
N ALA A 50 -4.10 1.50 15.31
CA ALA A 50 -2.94 1.11 16.11
C ALA A 50 -3.16 1.50 17.59
N GLY A 51 -2.64 0.67 18.50
CA GLY A 51 -2.85 0.83 19.95
C GLY A 51 -4.16 0.31 20.49
N LEU A 52 -5.13 0.05 19.65
CA LEU A 52 -6.41 -0.52 20.02
C LEU A 52 -6.48 -1.98 19.52
N GLY A 53 -6.00 -2.90 20.34
CA GLY A 53 -5.96 -4.32 20.03
C GLY A 53 -6.34 -5.20 21.21
N PRO A 54 -6.13 -6.51 21.16
CA PRO A 54 -6.32 -7.42 22.28
C PRO A 54 -5.58 -6.91 23.52
N GLY A 55 -6.26 -6.83 24.64
CA GLY A 55 -5.83 -6.12 25.86
C GLY A 55 -6.60 -4.82 26.10
N SER A 56 -7.27 -4.29 25.07
CA SER A 56 -8.27 -3.24 25.21
C SER A 56 -9.62 -3.80 25.69
N THR A 57 -10.47 -2.94 26.21
CA THR A 57 -11.80 -3.35 26.70
C THR A 57 -12.83 -3.44 25.55
N PRO A 58 -13.91 -4.21 25.69
CA PRO A 58 -15.01 -4.21 24.73
C PRO A 58 -15.59 -2.81 24.45
N VAL A 59 -15.65 -1.95 25.46
CA VAL A 59 -16.10 -0.54 25.31
C VAL A 59 -15.16 0.26 24.40
N GLN A 60 -13.87 -0.01 24.44
CA GLN A 60 -12.91 0.60 23.51
C GLN A 60 -13.10 0.09 22.08
N ALA A 61 -13.46 -1.17 21.89
CA ALA A 61 -13.82 -1.69 20.58
C ALA A 61 -15.03 -0.95 19.99
N ASP A 62 -16.11 -0.82 20.76
CA ASP A 62 -17.31 -0.07 20.34
C ASP A 62 -16.97 1.36 19.95
N HIS A 63 -16.19 2.04 20.79
CA HIS A 63 -15.78 3.42 20.56
C HIS A 63 -14.92 3.55 19.27
N THR A 64 -13.99 2.62 19.06
CA THR A 64 -13.16 2.61 17.85
C THR A 64 -14.00 2.49 16.59
N ILE A 65 -14.98 1.59 16.58
CA ILE A 65 -15.85 1.40 15.42
C ILE A 65 -16.78 2.62 15.23
N ALA A 66 -17.28 3.22 16.31
CA ALA A 66 -18.08 4.45 16.21
C ALA A 66 -17.28 5.60 15.58
N LEU A 67 -16.03 5.80 15.99
CA LEU A 67 -15.14 6.82 15.41
C LEU A 67 -14.79 6.52 13.94
N ALA A 68 -14.53 5.26 13.60
CA ALA A 68 -14.27 4.87 12.22
C ALA A 68 -15.51 5.12 11.33
N HIS A 69 -16.71 4.87 11.86
CA HIS A 69 -17.96 5.18 11.18
C HIS A 69 -18.18 6.70 11.00
N GLU A 70 -17.91 7.50 12.03
CA GLU A 70 -17.96 8.97 11.99
C GLU A 70 -17.01 9.54 10.93
N LEU A 71 -15.82 8.93 10.79
CA LEU A 71 -14.85 9.26 9.74
C LEU A 71 -15.28 8.85 8.33
N ASN A 72 -16.43 8.19 8.15
CA ASN A 72 -16.83 7.56 6.89
C ASN A 72 -15.86 6.47 6.40
N SER A 73 -15.05 5.89 7.29
CA SER A 73 -14.08 4.85 6.97
C SER A 73 -14.77 3.63 6.36
N LYS A 74 -14.23 3.13 5.25
CA LYS A 74 -14.73 1.92 4.58
C LYS A 74 -13.92 0.69 4.96
N ILE A 75 -12.76 0.89 5.57
CA ILE A 75 -11.87 -0.15 6.04
C ILE A 75 -11.08 0.34 7.25
N ILE A 76 -10.84 -0.55 8.19
CA ILE A 76 -9.90 -0.32 9.29
C ILE A 76 -8.79 -1.37 9.26
N ARG A 77 -7.59 -1.01 9.73
CA ARG A 77 -6.53 -1.95 10.03
C ARG A 77 -6.37 -2.05 11.54
N ILE A 78 -6.40 -3.27 12.05
CA ILE A 78 -6.26 -3.58 13.47
C ILE A 78 -5.03 -4.46 13.70
N GLU A 79 -4.39 -4.31 14.85
CA GLU A 79 -3.31 -5.19 15.28
C GLU A 79 -3.85 -6.28 16.21
N LEU A 80 -3.54 -7.53 15.89
CA LEU A 80 -3.88 -8.71 16.70
C LEU A 80 -2.61 -9.48 17.04
N PRO A 81 -1.85 -9.09 18.07
CA PRO A 81 -0.63 -9.76 18.45
C PRO A 81 -0.87 -11.24 18.80
N TRP A 82 -0.19 -12.15 18.11
CA TRP A 82 -0.34 -13.58 18.38
C TRP A 82 -0.03 -13.93 19.83
N SER A 83 0.97 -13.27 20.44
CA SER A 83 1.30 -13.46 21.86
C SER A 83 0.17 -13.12 22.83
N LEU A 84 -0.79 -12.30 22.42
CA LEU A 84 -2.00 -12.00 23.22
C LEU A 84 -3.15 -12.95 22.87
N LEU A 85 -3.27 -13.35 21.63
CA LEU A 85 -4.35 -14.24 21.19
C LEU A 85 -4.16 -15.69 21.66
N GLU A 86 -2.90 -16.17 21.70
CA GLU A 86 -2.57 -17.56 22.01
C GLU A 86 -1.31 -17.64 22.90
N PRO A 87 -1.36 -17.08 24.13
CA PRO A 87 -0.16 -16.83 24.93
C PRO A 87 0.52 -18.10 25.46
N ARG A 88 -0.25 -19.18 25.74
CA ARG A 88 0.21 -20.29 26.57
C ARG A 88 0.63 -21.52 25.77
N ALA A 89 -0.19 -21.94 24.81
CA ALA A 89 0.06 -23.12 23.99
C ALA A 89 -0.78 -23.09 22.71
N ARG A 90 -0.37 -23.89 21.70
CA ARG A 90 -1.11 -24.03 20.46
C ARG A 90 -2.56 -24.42 20.69
N GLY A 91 -3.49 -23.69 20.06
CA GLY A 91 -4.94 -23.92 20.15
C GLY A 91 -5.58 -23.40 21.43
N GLN A 92 -4.82 -22.83 22.35
CA GLN A 92 -5.35 -22.24 23.59
C GLN A 92 -5.48 -20.73 23.45
N LEU A 93 -6.56 -20.33 22.78
CA LEU A 93 -6.86 -18.92 22.60
C LEU A 93 -7.28 -18.27 23.92
N ASP A 94 -6.81 -17.04 24.14
CA ASP A 94 -7.16 -16.27 25.33
C ASP A 94 -8.59 -15.74 25.22
N PRO A 95 -9.48 -16.02 26.22
CA PRO A 95 -10.88 -15.61 26.16
C PRO A 95 -11.09 -14.11 26.12
N GLN A 96 -10.26 -13.31 26.81
CA GLN A 96 -10.41 -11.85 26.85
C GLN A 96 -9.98 -11.23 25.51
N ALA A 97 -8.87 -11.72 24.92
CA ALA A 97 -8.44 -11.31 23.59
C ALA A 97 -9.48 -11.66 22.53
N LEU A 98 -10.15 -12.81 22.66
CA LEU A 98 -11.24 -13.20 21.75
C LEU A 98 -12.48 -12.33 21.95
N GLU A 99 -12.88 -12.04 23.18
CA GLU A 99 -14.05 -11.20 23.45
C GLU A 99 -13.92 -9.83 22.80
N TYR A 100 -12.76 -9.18 22.98
CA TYR A 100 -12.45 -7.92 22.30
C TYR A 100 -12.52 -8.05 20.77
N THR A 101 -11.84 -9.05 20.23
CA THR A 101 -11.75 -9.25 18.77
C THR A 101 -13.11 -9.59 18.17
N ASP A 102 -13.90 -10.46 18.83
CA ASP A 102 -15.27 -10.81 18.43
C ASP A 102 -16.17 -9.58 18.37
N ARG A 103 -16.10 -8.73 19.38
CA ARG A 103 -16.87 -7.50 19.47
C ARG A 103 -16.53 -6.57 18.30
N LEU A 104 -15.25 -6.27 18.13
CA LEU A 104 -14.76 -5.40 17.06
C LEU A 104 -15.16 -5.91 15.67
N MET A 105 -14.98 -7.20 15.40
CA MET A 105 -15.36 -7.81 14.12
C MET A 105 -16.87 -7.77 13.85
N ASN A 106 -17.68 -7.97 14.90
CA ASN A 106 -19.15 -7.91 14.79
C ASN A 106 -19.63 -6.48 14.53
N ASP A 107 -19.10 -5.52 15.26
CA ASP A 107 -19.49 -4.12 15.16
C ASP A 107 -19.04 -3.52 13.83
N ALA A 108 -17.83 -3.82 13.37
CA ALA A 108 -17.36 -3.43 12.05
C ALA A 108 -18.25 -3.99 10.95
N ALA A 109 -18.61 -5.29 11.02
CA ALA A 109 -19.52 -5.91 10.05
C ALA A 109 -20.92 -5.26 10.06
N THR A 110 -21.45 -4.92 11.24
CA THR A 110 -22.74 -4.24 11.40
C THR A 110 -22.74 -2.85 10.76
N GLN A 111 -21.62 -2.14 10.85
CA GLN A 111 -21.42 -0.81 10.25
C GLN A 111 -20.96 -0.86 8.78
N GLY A 112 -20.79 -2.06 8.20
CA GLY A 112 -20.31 -2.23 6.83
C GLY A 112 -18.85 -1.79 6.63
N ILE A 113 -18.03 -1.82 7.68
CA ILE A 113 -16.62 -1.47 7.68
C ILE A 113 -15.80 -2.75 7.46
N ALA A 114 -14.99 -2.76 6.40
CA ALA A 114 -14.05 -3.85 6.13
C ALA A 114 -12.92 -3.87 7.17
N VAL A 115 -12.36 -5.05 7.45
CA VAL A 115 -11.28 -5.20 8.45
C VAL A 115 -10.06 -5.86 7.82
N ILE A 116 -8.89 -5.23 7.99
CA ILE A 116 -7.56 -5.85 7.84
C ILE A 116 -7.12 -6.25 9.25
N ALA A 117 -6.95 -7.54 9.49
CA ALA A 117 -6.38 -8.05 10.74
C ALA A 117 -4.89 -8.36 10.53
N MET A 118 -4.01 -7.55 11.10
CA MET A 118 -2.58 -7.77 11.09
C MET A 118 -2.16 -8.64 12.27
N ILE A 119 -1.45 -9.73 11.99
CA ILE A 119 -1.00 -10.70 12.98
C ILE A 119 0.52 -10.73 13.03
N ASP A 120 1.08 -10.43 14.21
CA ASP A 120 2.53 -10.50 14.48
C ASP A 120 2.82 -11.02 15.91
N ALA A 121 4.03 -10.80 16.41
CA ALA A 121 4.45 -11.05 17.80
C ALA A 121 4.29 -12.50 18.26
N THR A 122 5.27 -13.35 17.92
CA THR A 122 5.27 -14.77 18.29
C THR A 122 5.18 -15.00 19.80
N PRO A 123 4.27 -15.85 20.31
CA PRO A 123 4.22 -16.18 21.72
C PRO A 123 5.46 -16.94 22.21
N CYS A 124 5.70 -16.89 23.52
CA CYS A 124 6.90 -17.48 24.12
C CYS A 124 7.11 -18.96 23.79
N TRP A 125 6.06 -19.74 23.68
CA TRP A 125 6.13 -21.16 23.39
C TRP A 125 6.53 -21.47 21.94
N ALA A 126 6.20 -20.58 20.99
CA ALA A 126 6.43 -20.79 19.56
C ALA A 126 7.70 -20.08 19.04
N THR A 127 8.22 -19.06 19.73
CA THR A 127 9.30 -18.21 19.22
C THR A 127 10.61 -18.98 18.93
N SER A 128 11.28 -18.59 17.86
CA SER A 128 12.64 -19.06 17.52
C SER A 128 13.75 -18.24 18.20
N ALA A 129 13.42 -17.36 19.13
CA ALA A 129 14.38 -16.54 19.83
C ALA A 129 15.48 -17.37 20.50
N PRO A 130 16.70 -16.83 20.66
CA PRO A 130 17.77 -17.48 21.43
C PRO A 130 17.32 -17.83 22.85
N ALA A 131 17.89 -18.90 23.43
CA ALA A 131 17.50 -19.43 24.74
C ALA A 131 17.49 -18.39 25.85
N ARG A 132 18.41 -17.40 25.83
CA ARG A 132 18.43 -16.29 26.78
C ARG A 132 17.15 -15.45 26.73
N LEU A 133 16.71 -15.08 25.52
CA LEU A 133 15.49 -14.27 25.35
C LEU A 133 14.23 -15.09 25.63
N LYS A 134 14.22 -16.39 25.28
CA LYS A 134 13.09 -17.27 25.62
C LYS A 134 12.87 -17.37 27.14
N ARG A 135 13.96 -17.48 27.92
CA ARG A 135 13.83 -17.52 29.40
C ARG A 135 13.30 -16.23 30.01
N ALA A 136 13.52 -15.11 29.35
CA ALA A 136 13.01 -13.79 29.77
C ALA A 136 11.68 -13.41 29.08
N CYS A 137 11.14 -14.30 28.28
CA CYS A 137 9.89 -14.03 27.55
C CYS A 137 8.72 -14.06 28.53
N VAL A 138 7.87 -13.03 28.43
CA VAL A 138 6.64 -12.93 29.22
C VAL A 138 5.49 -13.38 28.33
N PRO A 139 4.68 -14.38 28.71
CA PRO A 139 3.40 -14.65 28.05
C PRO A 139 2.57 -13.37 28.00
N GLU A 140 1.80 -13.18 26.96
CA GLU A 140 1.00 -11.95 26.77
C GLU A 140 1.87 -10.68 26.56
N GLY A 141 3.17 -10.84 26.27
CA GLY A 141 4.11 -9.74 26.05
C GLY A 141 4.38 -9.41 24.59
N ARG A 142 4.93 -8.22 24.35
CA ARG A 142 5.52 -7.80 23.07
C ARG A 142 7.01 -7.44 23.24
N GLY A 143 7.74 -8.28 23.96
CA GLY A 143 9.17 -8.09 24.23
C GLY A 143 10.07 -8.61 23.11
N ALA A 144 11.40 -8.51 23.31
CA ALA A 144 12.39 -8.88 22.31
C ALA A 144 12.28 -10.34 21.82
N ALA A 145 11.79 -11.28 22.64
CA ALA A 145 11.58 -12.67 22.21
C ALA A 145 10.41 -12.80 21.21
N ASN A 146 9.38 -11.95 21.34
CA ASN A 146 8.20 -11.96 20.52
C ASN A 146 8.44 -11.42 19.11
N SER A 147 9.51 -10.62 18.91
CA SER A 147 9.92 -10.15 17.59
C SER A 147 10.53 -11.25 16.72
N TYR A 148 11.01 -12.35 17.31
CA TYR A 148 11.50 -13.48 16.53
C TYR A 148 10.33 -14.25 15.92
N PRO A 149 10.38 -14.59 14.62
CA PRO A 149 9.34 -15.40 13.99
C PRO A 149 9.25 -16.80 14.65
N PRO A 150 8.15 -17.53 14.42
CA PRO A 150 8.00 -18.86 14.99
C PRO A 150 9.11 -19.82 14.56
N ALA A 151 9.44 -20.75 15.44
CA ALA A 151 10.36 -21.83 15.14
C ALA A 151 9.79 -22.76 14.05
N GLN A 152 8.46 -22.93 14.06
CA GLN A 152 7.72 -23.72 13.07
C GLN A 152 6.67 -22.83 12.40
N PRO A 153 6.77 -22.56 11.09
CA PRO A 153 5.75 -21.79 10.37
C PRO A 153 4.32 -22.37 10.48
N ALA A 154 4.22 -23.70 10.69
CA ALA A 154 2.94 -24.39 10.88
C ALA A 154 2.19 -23.96 12.16
N ASP A 155 2.89 -23.42 13.17
CA ASP A 155 2.25 -22.91 14.39
C ASP A 155 1.48 -21.63 14.08
N PHE A 156 2.08 -20.71 13.33
CA PHE A 156 1.41 -19.50 12.85
C PHE A 156 0.25 -19.83 11.90
N ALA A 157 0.47 -20.77 10.99
CA ALA A 157 -0.56 -21.22 10.06
C ALA A 157 -1.80 -21.80 10.78
N ALA A 158 -1.61 -22.50 11.90
CA ALA A 158 -2.72 -23.01 12.70
C ALA A 158 -3.57 -21.89 13.32
N LEU A 159 -2.92 -20.85 13.89
CA LEU A 159 -3.63 -19.70 14.43
C LEU A 159 -4.45 -18.99 13.34
N VAL A 160 -3.80 -18.59 12.23
CA VAL A 160 -4.48 -17.80 11.19
C VAL A 160 -5.59 -18.58 10.50
N LYS A 161 -5.48 -19.93 10.42
CA LYS A 161 -6.55 -20.81 10.01
C LYS A 161 -7.76 -20.69 10.93
N THR A 162 -7.55 -20.80 12.24
CA THR A 162 -8.61 -20.67 13.26
C THR A 162 -9.30 -19.29 13.18
N LEU A 163 -8.52 -18.20 13.00
CA LEU A 163 -9.10 -16.86 12.83
C LEU A 163 -9.89 -16.72 11.53
N ALA A 164 -9.42 -17.30 10.42
CA ALA A 164 -10.14 -17.30 9.15
C ALA A 164 -11.44 -18.11 9.20
N GLU A 165 -11.47 -19.23 9.95
CA GLU A 165 -12.69 -20.00 10.23
C GLU A 165 -13.68 -19.23 11.10
N ARG A 166 -13.16 -18.58 12.19
CA ARG A 166 -14.01 -17.89 13.16
C ARG A 166 -14.66 -16.62 12.59
N TYR A 167 -13.88 -15.80 11.91
CA TYR A 167 -14.34 -14.47 11.45
C TYR A 167 -14.88 -14.48 10.02
N GLY A 168 -14.50 -15.45 9.23
CA GLY A 168 -15.11 -15.70 7.93
C GLY A 168 -15.28 -14.45 7.07
N THR A 169 -16.54 -14.11 6.77
CA THR A 169 -16.90 -12.95 5.95
C THR A 169 -16.75 -11.60 6.64
N LYS A 170 -16.55 -11.55 7.96
CA LYS A 170 -16.35 -10.31 8.73
C LYS A 170 -14.93 -9.78 8.58
N MET A 171 -13.96 -10.65 8.27
CA MET A 171 -12.57 -10.29 8.04
C MET A 171 -12.29 -10.19 6.54
N THR A 172 -12.04 -8.99 6.05
CA THR A 172 -11.77 -8.75 4.62
C THR A 172 -10.39 -9.24 4.23
N ALA A 173 -9.40 -8.99 5.07
CA ALA A 173 -8.03 -9.40 4.85
C ALA A 173 -7.34 -9.81 6.15
N LEU A 174 -6.46 -10.79 6.06
CA LEU A 174 -5.48 -11.12 7.08
C LEU A 174 -4.10 -10.75 6.58
N GLU A 175 -3.43 -9.90 7.33
CA GLU A 175 -2.10 -9.43 7.02
C GLU A 175 -1.06 -10.22 7.81
N VAL A 176 -0.11 -10.80 7.07
CA VAL A 176 0.91 -11.68 7.63
C VAL A 176 2.12 -10.85 8.05
N TRP A 177 2.20 -10.57 9.33
CA TRP A 177 3.27 -9.84 9.98
C TRP A 177 3.30 -8.33 9.73
N ASN A 178 4.06 -7.60 10.60
CA ASN A 178 4.36 -6.18 10.49
C ASN A 178 5.84 -5.96 10.18
N GLU A 179 6.17 -5.17 9.18
CA GLU A 179 7.51 -4.66 8.84
C GLU A 179 8.66 -5.69 8.93
N PRO A 180 8.56 -6.84 8.24
CA PRO A 180 9.59 -7.88 8.35
C PRO A 180 10.95 -7.46 7.77
N ASP A 181 11.01 -6.35 7.04
CA ASP A 181 12.22 -5.78 6.44
C ASP A 181 12.87 -4.67 7.27
N GLN A 182 12.30 -4.27 8.40
CA GLN A 182 12.89 -3.24 9.26
C GLN A 182 14.25 -3.67 9.78
N ALA A 183 15.23 -2.76 9.67
CA ALA A 183 16.62 -3.07 10.00
C ALA A 183 16.86 -3.23 11.52
N ASN A 184 16.08 -2.53 12.36
CA ASN A 184 16.26 -2.51 13.81
C ASN A 184 15.71 -3.75 14.54
N GLU A 185 15.23 -4.76 13.83
CA GLU A 185 14.68 -6.01 14.39
C GLU A 185 13.48 -5.86 15.35
N LYS A 186 12.86 -4.69 15.37
CA LYS A 186 11.74 -4.39 16.27
C LYS A 186 10.57 -5.36 16.09
N TYR A 187 10.24 -5.70 14.83
CA TYR A 187 9.10 -6.54 14.52
C TYR A 187 9.48 -7.93 14.02
N PHE A 188 10.61 -8.07 13.32
CA PHE A 188 11.06 -9.35 12.76
C PHE A 188 12.55 -9.54 12.97
N ALA A 189 12.93 -10.28 14.02
CA ALA A 189 14.30 -10.43 14.46
C ALA A 189 14.99 -11.70 13.92
N GLY A 190 16.32 -11.65 13.92
CA GLY A 190 17.17 -12.79 13.58
C GLY A 190 17.57 -12.88 12.10
N PRO A 191 18.43 -13.84 11.76
CA PRO A 191 19.02 -13.97 10.43
C PRO A 191 18.04 -14.52 9.39
N HIS A 192 18.39 -14.40 8.10
CA HIS A 192 17.63 -14.97 6.98
C HIS A 192 16.17 -14.49 6.89
N LYS A 193 15.92 -13.21 7.20
CA LYS A 193 14.59 -12.64 7.23
C LYS A 193 13.72 -12.95 5.98
N PRO A 194 14.22 -12.78 4.72
CA PRO A 194 13.41 -13.07 3.55
C PRO A 194 12.91 -14.51 3.46
N GLN A 195 13.79 -15.48 3.75
CA GLN A 195 13.43 -16.89 3.66
C GLN A 195 12.47 -17.31 4.76
N ARG A 196 12.70 -16.83 5.98
CA ARG A 196 11.85 -17.11 7.13
C ARG A 196 10.46 -16.48 6.98
N TYR A 197 10.42 -15.24 6.53
CA TYR A 197 9.16 -14.58 6.24
C TYR A 197 8.38 -15.29 5.12
N ALA A 198 9.06 -15.64 4.03
CA ALA A 198 8.44 -16.39 2.93
C ALA A 198 7.87 -17.74 3.39
N ALA A 199 8.52 -18.43 4.32
CA ALA A 199 8.02 -19.70 4.87
C ALA A 199 6.72 -19.50 5.67
N ILE A 200 6.65 -18.45 6.49
CA ILE A 200 5.45 -18.08 7.26
C ILE A 200 4.30 -17.70 6.32
N LEU A 201 4.56 -16.82 5.34
CA LEU A 201 3.56 -16.36 4.39
C LEU A 201 2.95 -17.51 3.58
N LYS A 202 3.79 -18.44 3.08
CA LYS A 202 3.33 -19.63 2.34
C LYS A 202 2.46 -20.53 3.20
N ALA A 203 2.88 -20.80 4.43
CA ALA A 203 2.12 -21.64 5.36
C ALA A 203 0.78 -20.98 5.72
N ALA A 204 0.77 -19.69 6.01
CA ALA A 204 -0.43 -18.92 6.31
C ALA A 204 -1.41 -18.89 5.14
N TYR A 205 -0.93 -18.55 3.94
CA TYR A 205 -1.75 -18.50 2.73
C TYR A 205 -2.44 -19.84 2.48
N THR A 206 -1.67 -20.94 2.50
CA THR A 206 -2.21 -22.27 2.26
C THR A 206 -3.29 -22.63 3.28
N ALA A 207 -3.04 -22.38 4.57
CA ALA A 207 -3.97 -22.69 5.64
C ALA A 207 -5.26 -21.86 5.57
N ILE A 208 -5.16 -20.56 5.29
CA ILE A 208 -6.32 -19.67 5.14
C ILE A 208 -7.17 -20.08 3.93
N LYS A 209 -6.53 -20.30 2.78
CA LYS A 209 -7.26 -20.65 1.53
C LYS A 209 -7.94 -22.02 1.58
N GLN A 210 -7.46 -22.93 2.42
CA GLN A 210 -8.13 -24.22 2.65
C GLN A 210 -9.48 -24.07 3.33
N VAL A 211 -9.66 -23.10 4.22
CA VAL A 211 -10.87 -22.95 5.04
C VAL A 211 -11.74 -21.79 4.60
N ASN A 212 -11.15 -20.71 4.11
CA ASN A 212 -11.88 -19.56 3.62
C ASN A 212 -11.15 -18.87 2.45
N PRO A 213 -11.40 -19.26 1.20
CA PRO A 213 -10.76 -18.64 0.04
C PRO A 213 -11.16 -17.19 -0.19
N GLN A 214 -12.21 -16.67 0.45
CA GLN A 214 -12.65 -15.27 0.30
C GLN A 214 -11.81 -14.29 1.12
N VAL A 215 -11.25 -14.71 2.26
CA VAL A 215 -10.35 -13.88 3.05
C VAL A 215 -9.09 -13.61 2.23
N LYS A 216 -8.79 -12.33 2.02
CA LYS A 216 -7.55 -11.93 1.33
C LYS A 216 -6.36 -12.12 2.26
N VAL A 217 -5.28 -12.63 1.73
CA VAL A 217 -4.01 -12.74 2.45
C VAL A 217 -3.10 -11.61 1.97
N LEU A 218 -2.72 -10.72 2.87
CA LEU A 218 -1.75 -9.67 2.58
C LEU A 218 -0.36 -10.15 2.99
N GLY A 219 0.57 -10.04 2.06
CA GLY A 219 1.99 -10.24 2.32
C GLY A 219 2.71 -8.91 2.30
N GLY A 220 3.78 -8.78 3.07
CA GLY A 220 4.62 -7.60 3.06
C GLY A 220 4.48 -6.76 4.30
N SER A 221 3.67 -5.70 4.28
CA SER A 221 3.75 -4.56 5.20
C SER A 221 5.18 -3.99 5.22
N LEU A 222 5.74 -3.79 4.02
CA LEU A 222 7.15 -3.46 3.86
C LEU A 222 7.37 -1.95 3.99
N VAL A 223 8.36 -1.56 4.80
CA VAL A 223 8.82 -0.15 4.88
C VAL A 223 9.78 0.20 3.76
N GLY A 224 10.45 -0.78 3.18
CA GLY A 224 11.45 -0.61 2.13
C GLY A 224 10.87 -0.41 0.74
N THR A 225 10.40 0.79 0.41
CA THR A 225 9.78 1.12 -0.88
C THR A 225 10.73 1.08 -2.09
N ASN A 226 12.04 0.88 -1.86
CA ASN A 226 13.04 0.70 -2.93
C ASN A 226 12.99 -0.67 -3.62
N GLY A 227 12.18 -1.59 -3.13
CA GLY A 227 11.99 -2.94 -3.66
C GLY A 227 13.16 -3.91 -3.44
N VAL A 228 14.18 -3.56 -2.64
CA VAL A 228 15.33 -4.45 -2.37
C VAL A 228 14.87 -5.72 -1.65
N PHE A 229 14.14 -5.56 -0.56
CA PHE A 229 13.63 -6.70 0.19
C PHE A 229 12.61 -7.51 -0.60
N LEU A 230 11.74 -6.85 -1.37
CA LEU A 230 10.79 -7.51 -2.25
C LEU A 230 11.48 -8.44 -3.28
N ARG A 231 12.61 -8.01 -3.86
CA ARG A 231 13.40 -8.89 -4.75
C ARG A 231 13.91 -10.15 -4.03
N LEU A 232 14.32 -10.02 -2.77
CA LEU A 232 14.73 -11.16 -1.96
C LEU A 232 13.56 -12.09 -1.63
N LEU A 233 12.38 -11.53 -1.40
CA LEU A 233 11.15 -12.31 -1.19
C LEU A 233 10.76 -13.10 -2.46
N TYR A 234 10.83 -12.49 -3.65
CA TYR A 234 10.61 -13.23 -4.90
C TYR A 234 11.60 -14.37 -5.09
N LYS A 235 12.89 -14.16 -4.76
CA LYS A 235 13.88 -15.23 -4.74
C LYS A 235 13.56 -16.33 -3.74
N ALA A 236 12.90 -16.00 -2.62
CA ALA A 236 12.41 -16.96 -1.65
C ALA A 236 11.07 -17.61 -2.07
N GLY A 237 10.52 -17.24 -3.24
CA GLY A 237 9.38 -17.87 -3.89
C GLY A 237 8.03 -17.49 -3.29
N ILE A 238 7.80 -16.21 -2.96
CA ILE A 238 6.51 -15.75 -2.40
C ILE A 238 5.40 -15.59 -3.45
N LYS A 239 5.74 -15.51 -4.74
CA LYS A 239 4.75 -15.26 -5.80
C LYS A 239 3.66 -16.34 -5.78
N GLY A 240 2.39 -15.90 -5.77
CA GLY A 240 1.23 -16.77 -5.69
C GLY A 240 0.79 -17.18 -4.28
N TYR A 241 1.45 -16.62 -3.24
CA TYR A 241 1.10 -16.88 -1.84
C TYR A 241 0.58 -15.61 -1.12
N TYR A 242 -0.05 -14.70 -1.85
CA TYR A 242 -0.76 -13.54 -1.32
C TYR A 242 -1.75 -13.00 -2.36
N ASP A 243 -2.75 -12.26 -1.91
CA ASP A 243 -3.77 -11.59 -2.73
C ASP A 243 -3.54 -10.08 -2.82
N GLY A 244 -2.67 -9.53 -1.99
CA GLY A 244 -2.24 -8.14 -1.95
C GLY A 244 -0.87 -8.01 -1.30
N LEU A 245 -0.10 -6.96 -1.65
CA LEU A 245 1.14 -6.60 -0.96
C LEU A 245 0.93 -5.34 -0.13
N GLY A 246 1.16 -5.47 1.18
CA GLY A 246 1.18 -4.37 2.13
C GLY A 246 2.42 -3.50 1.99
N ILE A 247 2.25 -2.19 2.11
CA ILE A 247 3.33 -1.21 2.06
C ILE A 247 3.09 -0.13 3.11
N HIS A 248 4.12 0.12 3.93
CA HIS A 248 4.20 1.29 4.78
C HIS A 248 4.90 2.43 4.04
N PHE A 249 4.31 3.62 4.12
CA PHE A 249 4.75 4.74 3.30
C PHE A 249 4.72 6.05 4.08
N TYR A 250 5.89 6.50 4.51
CA TYR A 250 6.06 7.73 5.30
C TYR A 250 6.89 8.78 4.57
N THR A 251 6.71 8.93 3.27
CA THR A 251 7.45 9.90 2.45
C THR A 251 6.52 10.91 1.77
N LEU A 252 7.10 11.98 1.24
CA LEU A 252 6.35 13.03 0.54
C LEU A 252 6.16 12.77 -0.96
N SER A 253 6.55 11.59 -1.48
CA SER A 253 6.47 11.31 -2.91
C SER A 253 6.18 9.86 -3.21
N LEU A 254 5.19 9.61 -4.05
CA LEU A 254 4.88 8.28 -4.58
C LEU A 254 5.90 7.76 -5.60
N ALA A 255 6.97 8.51 -5.88
CA ALA A 255 7.97 8.09 -6.86
C ALA A 255 8.67 6.77 -6.47
N SER A 256 8.93 6.55 -5.18
CA SER A 256 9.53 5.32 -4.65
C SER A 256 8.61 4.10 -4.84
N ILE A 257 7.30 4.28 -4.75
CA ILE A 257 6.32 3.21 -4.94
C ILE A 257 6.36 2.66 -6.37
N ARG A 258 6.68 3.51 -7.34
CA ARG A 258 6.87 3.04 -8.72
C ARG A 258 8.07 2.12 -8.87
N ALA A 259 9.14 2.37 -8.13
CA ALA A 259 10.28 1.46 -8.09
C ALA A 259 9.89 0.10 -7.49
N PHE A 260 9.10 0.11 -6.43
CA PHE A 260 8.53 -1.09 -5.83
C PHE A 260 7.61 -1.82 -6.82
N ARG A 261 6.67 -1.11 -7.46
CA ARG A 261 5.79 -1.68 -8.49
C ARG A 261 6.57 -2.24 -9.69
N ALA A 262 7.65 -1.59 -10.11
CA ALA A 262 8.50 -2.08 -11.18
C ALA A 262 9.12 -3.44 -10.84
N VAL A 263 9.47 -3.68 -9.57
CA VAL A 263 9.96 -5.00 -9.11
C VAL A 263 8.87 -6.06 -9.23
N GLN A 264 7.62 -5.75 -8.85
CA GLN A 264 6.49 -6.68 -9.05
C GLN A 264 6.33 -7.04 -10.53
N VAL A 265 6.21 -6.03 -11.38
CA VAL A 265 6.01 -6.21 -12.83
C VAL A 265 7.14 -7.02 -13.45
N ALA A 266 8.40 -6.75 -13.08
CA ALA A 266 9.57 -7.51 -13.55
C ALA A 266 9.53 -9.00 -13.14
N ASN A 267 8.80 -9.33 -12.06
CA ASN A 267 8.55 -10.71 -11.63
C ASN A 267 7.24 -11.29 -12.18
N GLY A 268 6.57 -10.58 -13.11
CA GLY A 268 5.29 -10.99 -13.69
C GLY A 268 4.17 -11.03 -12.66
N ASP A 269 4.23 -10.15 -11.66
CA ASP A 269 3.23 -10.04 -10.60
C ASP A 269 2.38 -8.79 -10.80
N THR A 270 1.08 -8.97 -10.90
CA THR A 270 0.09 -7.90 -11.09
C THR A 270 -0.78 -7.69 -9.84
N THR A 271 -0.50 -8.39 -8.76
CA THR A 271 -1.23 -8.29 -7.48
C THR A 271 -1.29 -6.83 -7.01
N PRO A 272 -2.44 -6.36 -6.52
CA PRO A 272 -2.58 -4.98 -6.08
C PRO A 272 -1.75 -4.68 -4.83
N LEU A 273 -1.38 -3.41 -4.66
CA LEU A 273 -0.77 -2.89 -3.46
C LEU A 273 -1.84 -2.43 -2.48
N TRP A 274 -1.56 -2.58 -1.20
CA TRP A 274 -2.33 -2.08 -0.08
C TRP A 274 -1.44 -1.13 0.72
N PHE A 275 -1.83 0.14 0.78
CA PHE A 275 -1.18 1.12 1.64
C PHE A 275 -1.79 0.98 3.03
N ASP A 276 -1.34 -0.01 3.73
CA ASP A 276 -1.88 -0.43 5.02
C ASP A 276 -1.37 0.43 6.17
N GLU A 277 -0.32 1.26 5.94
CA GLU A 277 0.14 2.25 6.90
C GLU A 277 0.87 3.42 6.22
N PHE A 278 0.42 4.64 6.48
CA PHE A 278 1.07 5.89 6.07
C PHE A 278 0.53 7.06 6.89
N GLY A 279 1.34 8.09 7.10
CA GLY A 279 0.90 9.24 7.89
C GLY A 279 1.95 10.34 8.03
N TRP A 280 1.60 11.37 8.76
CA TRP A 280 2.44 12.50 9.15
C TRP A 280 2.18 12.86 10.59
N THR A 281 3.25 13.19 11.32
CA THR A 281 3.15 13.67 12.71
C THR A 281 2.98 15.19 12.76
N ASP A 282 2.08 15.69 13.59
CA ASP A 282 1.84 17.13 13.79
C ASP A 282 2.66 17.72 14.95
N CYS A 283 3.86 17.28 15.13
CA CYS A 283 4.77 17.64 16.20
C CYS A 283 5.27 19.10 16.21
N TYR A 284 4.84 19.94 15.25
CA TYR A 284 5.21 21.36 15.20
C TYR A 284 4.46 22.18 16.30
N PRO A 285 5.09 23.16 16.97
CA PRO A 285 6.48 23.64 16.84
C PRO A 285 7.51 22.86 17.67
N HIS A 286 7.08 21.89 18.44
CA HIS A 286 7.96 21.07 19.27
C HIS A 286 8.70 20.08 18.38
N LYS A 287 9.93 20.41 17.97
CA LYS A 287 10.80 19.49 17.25
C LYS A 287 11.04 18.23 18.09
N ILE A 288 10.13 17.28 18.00
CA ILE A 288 10.36 15.92 18.43
C ILE A 288 10.87 15.19 17.20
N GLN A 289 12.20 15.19 17.11
CA GLN A 289 13.02 14.31 16.27
C GLN A 289 12.59 14.08 14.83
N GLU A 290 13.40 14.51 13.95
CA GLU A 290 14.10 13.90 12.80
C GLU A 290 13.40 12.73 12.06
N GLU A 291 12.40 12.07 12.60
CA GLU A 291 11.71 10.95 11.99
C GLU A 291 10.45 11.42 11.29
N GLN A 292 10.54 11.49 9.96
CA GLN A 292 9.43 11.38 9.05
C GLN A 292 8.41 12.53 8.98
N GLY A 293 8.92 13.75 8.82
CA GLY A 293 8.04 14.80 8.33
C GLY A 293 7.12 15.40 9.37
N CYS A 294 7.70 15.91 10.47
CA CYS A 294 7.02 16.80 11.40
C CYS A 294 6.40 17.98 10.65
N VAL A 295 5.10 18.11 10.70
CA VAL A 295 4.33 19.14 10.00
C VAL A 295 3.43 19.91 10.96
N THR A 296 2.85 21.03 10.50
CA THR A 296 1.78 21.68 11.28
C THR A 296 0.48 20.88 11.16
N PRO A 297 -0.45 21.00 12.12
CA PRO A 297 -1.77 20.34 12.03
C PRO A 297 -2.52 20.63 10.74
N ALA A 298 -2.42 21.86 10.22
CA ALA A 298 -3.03 22.24 8.95
C ALA A 298 -2.39 21.52 7.74
N VAL A 299 -1.06 21.35 7.78
CA VAL A 299 -0.32 20.63 6.73
C VAL A 299 -0.59 19.13 6.82
N GLN A 300 -0.73 18.55 8.04
CA GLN A 300 -1.16 17.17 8.20
C GLN A 300 -2.52 16.94 7.51
N ALA A 301 -3.51 17.77 7.81
CA ALA A 301 -4.83 17.70 7.20
C ALA A 301 -4.80 17.80 5.67
N GLN A 302 -4.01 18.72 5.13
CA GLN A 302 -3.85 18.86 3.69
C GLN A 302 -3.17 17.67 3.03
N ASN A 303 -2.11 17.14 3.67
CA ASN A 303 -1.41 15.95 3.19
C ASN A 303 -2.34 14.74 3.12
N ILE A 304 -3.19 14.54 4.14
CA ILE A 304 -4.20 13.47 4.16
C ILE A 304 -5.12 13.56 2.94
N THR A 305 -5.70 14.73 2.69
CA THR A 305 -6.58 14.94 1.53
C THR A 305 -5.86 14.63 0.22
N ASN A 306 -4.62 15.09 0.08
CA ASN A 306 -3.84 14.95 -1.15
C ASN A 306 -3.44 13.51 -1.43
N ILE A 307 -2.97 12.78 -0.40
CA ILE A 307 -2.50 11.41 -0.57
C ILE A 307 -3.65 10.47 -0.97
N PHE A 308 -4.82 10.55 -0.33
CA PHE A 308 -5.95 9.71 -0.71
C PHE A 308 -6.38 9.94 -2.16
N ARG A 309 -6.41 11.20 -2.62
CA ARG A 309 -6.68 11.52 -4.03
C ARG A 309 -5.61 10.97 -4.97
N ALA A 310 -4.34 11.05 -4.58
CA ALA A 310 -3.23 10.51 -5.36
C ALA A 310 -3.30 8.98 -5.46
N LEU A 311 -3.59 8.29 -4.35
CA LEU A 311 -3.77 6.83 -4.31
C LEU A 311 -4.98 6.39 -5.14
N GLY A 312 -6.10 7.11 -5.06
CA GLY A 312 -7.31 6.85 -5.85
C GLY A 312 -7.10 7.03 -7.37
N SER A 313 -6.02 7.70 -7.78
CA SER A 313 -5.64 7.82 -9.20
C SER A 313 -4.86 6.62 -9.74
N SER A 314 -4.49 5.68 -8.87
CA SER A 314 -3.64 4.55 -9.24
C SER A 314 -4.45 3.27 -9.43
N SER A 315 -4.37 2.66 -10.60
CA SER A 315 -5.10 1.43 -10.93
C SER A 315 -4.58 0.16 -10.24
N TYR A 316 -3.42 0.23 -9.60
CA TYR A 316 -2.78 -0.91 -8.94
C TYR A 316 -2.79 -0.81 -7.40
N ILE A 317 -3.47 0.19 -6.84
CA ILE A 317 -3.65 0.34 -5.39
C ILE A 317 -5.11 0.00 -5.06
N ALA A 318 -5.32 -0.99 -4.20
CA ALA A 318 -6.64 -1.48 -3.85
C ALA A 318 -7.19 -0.85 -2.57
N ALA A 319 -6.34 -0.63 -1.58
CA ALA A 319 -6.75 -0.08 -0.29
C ALA A 319 -5.70 0.87 0.29
N ALA A 320 -6.15 1.72 1.23
CA ALA A 320 -5.31 2.66 1.96
C ALA A 320 -5.88 2.93 3.36
N THR A 321 -5.07 2.73 4.41
CA THR A 321 -5.42 3.04 5.80
C THR A 321 -4.42 4.03 6.38
N LEU A 322 -4.92 5.21 6.76
CA LEU A 322 -4.10 6.26 7.38
C LEU A 322 -3.63 5.84 8.77
N TYR A 323 -2.37 5.96 9.06
CA TYR A 323 -1.80 5.86 10.40
C TYR A 323 -1.81 7.26 11.02
N GLU A 324 -2.65 7.57 12.06
CA GLU A 324 -3.52 6.64 12.76
C GLU A 324 -4.82 7.31 13.25
N LEU A 325 -5.71 6.56 13.90
CA LEU A 325 -6.96 7.10 14.44
C LEU A 325 -6.71 8.08 15.57
N GLN A 326 -5.92 7.70 16.59
CA GLN A 326 -5.69 8.48 17.79
C GLN A 326 -4.22 8.46 18.18
N ASP A 327 -3.69 9.63 18.62
CA ASP A 327 -2.32 9.76 19.08
C ASP A 327 -1.96 8.77 20.18
N GLU A 328 -0.80 8.12 20.07
CA GLU A 328 -0.26 7.20 21.05
C GLU A 328 1.06 7.69 21.66
N GLY A 329 1.11 7.66 22.99
CA GLY A 329 2.35 7.95 23.71
C GLY A 329 2.93 9.33 23.40
N ARG A 330 4.04 9.35 22.64
CA ARG A 330 4.71 10.58 22.18
C ARG A 330 4.51 10.85 20.69
N GLU A 331 3.84 9.97 20.00
CA GLU A 331 3.59 10.07 18.57
C GLU A 331 2.31 10.86 18.32
N SER A 332 2.32 11.74 17.33
CA SER A 332 1.21 12.64 16.99
C SER A 332 0.73 12.41 15.57
N PHE A 333 0.63 11.15 15.15
CA PHE A 333 0.11 10.77 13.83
C PHE A 333 -1.41 10.78 13.77
N GLY A 334 -2.08 10.69 14.92
CA GLY A 334 -3.53 10.55 15.03
C GLY A 334 -4.30 11.68 14.36
N VAL A 335 -5.52 11.36 13.93
CA VAL A 335 -6.52 12.38 13.57
C VAL A 335 -7.26 12.88 14.81
N LEU A 336 -7.13 12.17 15.91
CA LEU A 336 -7.53 12.57 17.28
C LEU A 336 -6.28 12.77 18.13
N THR A 337 -6.39 13.70 19.10
CA THR A 337 -5.36 13.80 20.15
C THR A 337 -5.41 12.57 21.07
N ALA A 338 -4.38 12.34 21.89
CA ALA A 338 -4.36 11.27 22.90
C ALA A 338 -5.54 11.33 23.90
N LYS A 339 -6.23 12.47 24.01
CA LYS A 339 -7.43 12.67 24.84
C LYS A 339 -8.74 12.56 24.05
N GLY A 340 -8.69 12.15 22.78
CA GLY A 340 -9.85 11.97 21.92
C GLY A 340 -10.41 13.27 21.31
N ALA A 341 -9.72 14.42 21.42
CA ALA A 341 -10.17 15.64 20.76
C ALA A 341 -9.84 15.61 19.25
N HIS A 342 -10.78 16.06 18.42
CA HIS A 342 -10.59 16.13 16.96
C HIS A 342 -9.50 17.14 16.58
N LYS A 343 -8.57 16.70 15.76
CA LYS A 343 -7.60 17.57 15.08
C LYS A 343 -8.17 18.06 13.74
N PRO A 344 -7.58 19.08 13.08
CA PRO A 344 -7.94 19.44 11.71
C PRO A 344 -7.88 18.26 10.73
N ALA A 345 -7.00 17.29 10.99
CA ALA A 345 -6.85 16.04 10.28
C ALA A 345 -8.13 15.17 10.28
N PHE A 346 -8.92 15.21 11.36
CA PHE A 346 -10.18 14.45 11.46
C PHE A 346 -11.19 14.90 10.40
N ALA A 347 -11.47 16.19 10.33
CA ALA A 347 -12.39 16.73 9.33
C ALA A 347 -11.87 16.46 7.91
N ALA A 348 -10.57 16.65 7.65
CA ALA A 348 -9.98 16.40 6.34
C ALA A 348 -10.10 14.92 5.91
N LEU A 349 -9.91 13.98 6.84
CA LEU A 349 -10.08 12.56 6.57
C LEU A 349 -11.56 12.22 6.34
N SER A 350 -12.46 12.67 7.22
CA SER A 350 -13.90 12.46 7.07
C SER A 350 -14.41 12.98 5.72
N ASP A 351 -14.02 14.18 5.33
CA ASP A 351 -14.44 14.80 4.04
C ASP A 351 -13.95 13.97 2.83
N VAL A 352 -12.71 13.50 2.84
CA VAL A 352 -12.17 12.74 1.70
C VAL A 352 -12.74 11.33 1.63
N LEU A 353 -13.15 10.74 2.75
CA LEU A 353 -13.77 9.41 2.82
C LEU A 353 -15.28 9.42 2.59
N ALA A 354 -15.95 10.57 2.75
CA ALA A 354 -17.40 10.70 2.57
C ALA A 354 -17.88 10.37 1.15
N SER A 355 -17.00 10.46 0.15
CA SER A 355 -17.34 10.22 -1.26
C SER A 355 -16.34 9.26 -1.90
N PRO A 356 -16.76 8.52 -2.96
CA PRO A 356 -15.80 7.68 -3.68
C PRO A 356 -14.59 8.50 -4.14
N ILE A 357 -13.40 8.03 -3.76
CA ILE A 357 -12.15 8.70 -4.13
C ILE A 357 -11.91 8.46 -5.61
N GLY A 358 -12.17 9.48 -6.40
CA GLY A 358 -11.93 9.47 -7.84
C GLY A 358 -10.50 9.85 -8.20
N PRO A 359 -10.10 9.65 -9.48
CA PRO A 359 -8.79 10.06 -9.95
C PRO A 359 -8.60 11.56 -9.80
N LEU A 360 -7.36 11.96 -9.55
CA LEU A 360 -6.97 13.37 -9.54
C LEU A 360 -7.28 14.02 -10.90
N SER A 361 -7.71 15.28 -10.88
CA SER A 361 -7.79 16.08 -12.11
C SER A 361 -6.41 16.12 -12.79
N PRO A 362 -6.36 15.94 -14.12
CA PRO A 362 -5.08 15.92 -14.81
C PRO A 362 -4.37 17.27 -14.70
N VAL A 363 -3.05 17.21 -14.58
CA VAL A 363 -2.21 18.41 -14.72
C VAL A 363 -2.24 18.87 -16.17
N THR A 364 -2.49 20.16 -16.40
CA THR A 364 -2.42 20.76 -17.72
C THR A 364 -1.24 21.71 -17.84
N LEU A 365 -0.69 21.89 -19.03
CA LEU A 365 0.40 22.80 -19.31
C LEU A 365 0.22 23.45 -20.68
N GLY A 366 0.16 24.78 -20.68
CA GLY A 366 0.29 25.62 -21.87
C GLY A 366 1.57 26.43 -21.80
N LEU A 367 2.23 26.64 -22.93
CA LEU A 367 3.39 27.52 -23.07
C LEU A 367 3.05 28.66 -24.02
N ARG A 368 3.43 29.88 -23.66
CA ARG A 368 3.22 31.08 -24.47
C ARG A 368 4.46 31.98 -24.42
N LYS A 369 4.90 32.42 -25.59
CA LYS A 369 5.92 33.48 -25.68
C LYS A 369 5.32 34.83 -25.30
N ALA A 370 6.04 35.61 -24.52
CA ALA A 370 5.69 36.95 -24.10
C ALA A 370 6.95 37.82 -24.15
N GLY A 371 7.21 38.44 -25.30
CA GLY A 371 8.49 39.10 -25.62
C GLY A 371 9.65 38.09 -25.54
N SER A 372 10.68 38.42 -24.79
CA SER A 372 11.88 37.59 -24.58
C SER A 372 11.70 36.48 -23.52
N LYS A 373 10.49 36.25 -23.04
CA LYS A 373 10.20 35.28 -21.96
C LYS A 373 9.15 34.25 -22.37
N VAL A 374 9.14 33.12 -21.69
CA VAL A 374 8.11 32.10 -21.82
C VAL A 374 7.26 32.11 -20.54
N ILE A 375 5.96 32.02 -20.72
CA ILE A 375 4.99 31.82 -19.63
C ILE A 375 4.49 30.40 -19.72
N ALA A 376 4.67 29.65 -18.62
CA ALA A 376 4.05 28.34 -18.40
C ALA A 376 2.79 28.52 -17.57
N SER A 377 1.65 28.05 -18.06
CA SER A 377 0.36 28.18 -17.37
C SER A 377 -0.46 26.90 -17.51
N GLY A 378 -1.37 26.67 -16.57
CA GLY A 378 -2.22 25.50 -16.59
C GLY A 378 -3.04 25.36 -15.33
N SER A 379 -3.49 24.14 -15.09
CA SER A 379 -4.28 23.74 -13.93
C SER A 379 -3.83 22.40 -13.38
N GLY A 380 -4.28 22.06 -12.19
CA GLY A 380 -4.04 20.78 -11.53
C GLY A 380 -5.02 20.54 -10.38
N PRO A 381 -4.88 19.47 -9.64
CA PRO A 381 -5.69 19.18 -8.45
C PRO A 381 -5.47 20.19 -7.33
N VAL A 382 -6.48 20.39 -6.52
CA VAL A 382 -6.42 21.28 -5.35
C VAL A 382 -5.40 20.78 -4.34
N GLY A 383 -4.65 21.72 -3.77
CA GLY A 383 -3.95 21.50 -2.50
C GLY A 383 -2.62 20.75 -2.56
N ASP A 384 -2.07 20.49 -3.75
CA ASP A 384 -0.76 19.84 -3.86
C ASP A 384 0.35 20.79 -4.30
N PHE A 385 1.60 20.43 -3.95
CA PHE A 385 2.77 21.09 -4.50
C PHE A 385 3.03 20.60 -5.93
N MET A 386 3.30 21.57 -6.79
CA MET A 386 3.61 21.36 -8.20
C MET A 386 5.09 21.57 -8.45
N HIS A 387 5.67 20.68 -9.23
CA HIS A 387 7.02 20.86 -9.78
C HIS A 387 6.94 21.33 -11.23
N LEU A 388 7.70 22.36 -11.56
CA LEU A 388 7.98 22.75 -12.93
C LEU A 388 9.46 22.54 -13.22
N GLU A 389 9.77 21.88 -14.31
CA GLU A 389 11.14 21.64 -14.76
C GLU A 389 11.29 22.07 -16.22
N VAL A 390 12.38 22.75 -16.52
CA VAL A 390 12.72 23.24 -17.87
C VAL A 390 14.03 22.61 -18.32
N PHE A 391 14.01 22.00 -19.47
CA PHE A 391 15.16 21.37 -20.09
C PHE A 391 15.53 22.07 -21.39
N GLN A 392 16.83 22.14 -21.69
CA GLN A 392 17.37 22.38 -23.04
C GLN A 392 18.07 21.11 -23.48
N GLY A 393 17.53 20.46 -24.52
CA GLY A 393 17.90 19.10 -24.85
C GLY A 393 17.60 18.15 -23.67
N SER A 394 18.59 17.40 -23.21
CA SER A 394 18.51 16.53 -22.03
C SER A 394 18.86 17.22 -20.70
N VAL A 395 19.39 18.43 -20.74
CA VAL A 395 19.92 19.12 -19.55
C VAL A 395 18.82 19.88 -18.84
N LEU A 396 18.63 19.60 -17.54
CA LEU A 396 17.76 20.37 -16.66
C LEU A 396 18.41 21.74 -16.39
N ARG A 397 17.72 22.82 -16.77
CA ARG A 397 18.18 24.20 -16.64
C ARG A 397 17.49 24.98 -15.53
N PHE A 398 16.25 24.62 -15.21
CA PHE A 398 15.48 25.33 -14.19
C PHE A 398 14.47 24.39 -13.54
N ARG A 399 14.27 24.59 -12.24
CA ARG A 399 13.23 23.91 -11.46
C ARG A 399 12.53 24.92 -10.55
N ALA A 400 11.23 24.79 -10.42
CA ALA A 400 10.42 25.53 -9.44
C ALA A 400 9.48 24.60 -8.71
N LEU A 401 9.26 24.88 -7.43
CA LEU A 401 8.21 24.32 -6.59
C LEU A 401 7.19 25.42 -6.32
N PHE A 402 5.90 25.12 -6.50
CA PHE A 402 4.84 26.12 -6.34
C PHE A 402 3.50 25.45 -5.99
N THR A 403 2.55 26.26 -5.53
CA THR A 403 1.17 25.86 -5.28
C THR A 403 0.23 26.50 -6.31
N LEU A 404 -0.94 25.91 -6.49
CA LEU A 404 -1.99 26.47 -7.31
C LEU A 404 -2.70 27.64 -6.61
N ASN A 405 -3.24 28.55 -7.37
CA ASN A 405 -4.09 29.59 -6.83
C ASN A 405 -5.48 29.04 -6.43
N ARG A 406 -6.35 29.87 -5.83
CA ARG A 406 -7.71 29.50 -5.40
C ARG A 406 -8.65 28.97 -6.51
N PHE A 407 -8.26 29.11 -7.78
CA PHE A 407 -8.99 28.59 -8.94
C PHE A 407 -8.31 27.34 -9.54
N ASN A 408 -7.40 26.71 -8.81
CA ASN A 408 -6.62 25.55 -9.23
C ASN A 408 -5.78 25.78 -10.49
N ARG A 409 -5.32 27.01 -10.69
CA ARG A 409 -4.51 27.43 -11.84
C ARG A 409 -3.17 27.95 -11.41
N TYR A 410 -2.23 27.90 -12.33
CA TYR A 410 -0.91 28.49 -12.19
C TYR A 410 -0.53 29.29 -13.44
N SER A 411 0.35 30.26 -13.25
CA SER A 411 1.00 31.01 -14.32
C SER A 411 2.37 31.43 -13.85
N LEU A 412 3.41 30.85 -14.42
CA LEU A 412 4.81 31.08 -14.05
C LEU A 412 5.57 31.66 -15.22
N ARG A 413 6.29 32.76 -14.96
CA ARG A 413 7.22 33.34 -15.91
C ARG A 413 8.56 32.66 -15.78
N LEU A 414 9.03 32.02 -16.85
CA LEU A 414 10.34 31.35 -16.85
C LEU A 414 11.46 32.39 -16.87
N PRO A 415 12.63 32.06 -16.28
CA PRO A 415 13.80 32.96 -16.30
C PRO A 415 14.19 33.33 -17.72
N GLY A 416 14.45 34.63 -17.96
CA GLY A 416 14.80 35.15 -19.30
C GLY A 416 16.09 34.57 -19.87
N ALA A 417 17.02 34.19 -19.00
CA ALA A 417 18.29 33.57 -19.39
C ALA A 417 18.11 32.20 -20.12
N LEU A 418 16.92 31.58 -20.05
CA LEU A 418 16.60 30.33 -20.77
C LEU A 418 16.28 30.59 -22.27
N GLY A 419 16.06 31.85 -22.65
CA GLY A 419 15.57 32.17 -23.99
C GLY A 419 14.12 31.74 -24.23
N THR A 420 13.73 31.67 -25.49
CA THR A 420 12.34 31.34 -25.90
C THR A 420 12.24 30.20 -26.88
N HIS A 421 13.31 29.48 -27.13
CA HIS A 421 13.39 28.42 -28.12
C HIS A 421 14.07 27.15 -27.55
N ASN A 422 13.72 26.00 -28.10
CA ASN A 422 14.29 24.70 -27.73
C ASN A 422 14.13 24.35 -26.24
N LEU A 423 13.06 24.83 -25.62
CA LEU A 423 12.74 24.51 -24.24
C LEU A 423 11.73 23.37 -24.21
N ARG A 424 12.02 22.33 -23.43
CA ARG A 424 11.07 21.31 -23.05
C ARG A 424 10.68 21.57 -21.59
N VAL A 425 9.41 21.81 -21.36
CA VAL A 425 8.87 22.09 -20.03
C VAL A 425 7.98 20.95 -19.60
N ARG A 426 8.13 20.49 -18.36
CA ARG A 426 7.20 19.56 -17.73
C ARG A 426 6.72 20.08 -16.39
N VAL A 427 5.46 19.79 -16.08
CA VAL A 427 4.83 20.13 -14.80
C VAL A 427 4.15 18.89 -14.25
N TYR A 428 4.33 18.62 -12.98
CA TYR A 428 3.76 17.43 -12.33
C TYR A 428 3.49 17.70 -10.85
N LEU A 429 2.61 16.88 -10.27
CA LEU A 429 2.34 16.88 -8.84
C LEU A 429 3.50 16.24 -8.08
N GLN A 430 3.80 16.76 -6.89
CA GLN A 430 4.78 16.16 -6.00
C GLN A 430 4.43 14.69 -5.72
N TRP A 431 3.19 14.40 -5.41
CA TRP A 431 2.71 13.05 -5.09
C TRP A 431 2.84 12.06 -6.25
N THR A 432 2.43 12.44 -7.45
CA THR A 432 2.50 11.54 -8.61
C THR A 432 3.88 11.50 -9.27
N GLY A 433 4.73 12.48 -8.99
CA GLY A 433 6.03 12.65 -9.64
C GLY A 433 5.94 12.78 -11.17
N ALA A 434 7.06 12.69 -11.85
CA ALA A 434 7.19 13.01 -13.27
C ALA A 434 6.45 12.08 -14.23
N SER A 435 5.95 10.90 -13.80
CA SER A 435 5.19 10.00 -14.68
C SER A 435 3.80 10.55 -15.04
N GLY A 436 3.20 11.37 -14.18
CA GLY A 436 1.94 12.08 -14.44
C GLY A 436 2.15 13.48 -15.01
N ALA A 437 3.32 13.78 -15.56
CA ALA A 437 3.66 15.12 -16.01
C ALA A 437 2.93 15.53 -17.29
N ALA A 438 2.36 16.73 -17.29
CA ALA A 438 2.09 17.45 -18.52
C ALA A 438 3.40 17.99 -19.12
N GLN A 439 3.67 17.71 -20.37
CA GLN A 439 4.90 18.15 -21.05
C GLN A 439 4.58 18.89 -22.35
N ARG A 440 5.33 19.95 -22.61
CA ARG A 440 5.29 20.75 -23.86
C ARG A 440 6.69 21.23 -24.21
N SER A 441 6.88 21.46 -25.52
CA SER A 441 8.08 22.09 -26.06
C SER A 441 7.71 23.42 -26.75
N ILE A 442 8.65 24.37 -26.78
CA ILE A 442 8.46 25.67 -27.41
C ILE A 442 9.77 26.15 -28.06
#